data_76622501a25bd67bd5ae40a1fb09dda1
#
_entry.id   76622501a25bd67bd5ae40a1fb09dda1
#
_cell.length_a   1.000
_cell.length_b   1.000
_cell.length_c   1.000
_cell.angle_alpha   90.00
_cell.angle_beta   90.00
_cell.angle_gamma   90.00
#
_symmetry.space_group_name_H-M   'P 1'
#
loop_
_entity.id
_entity.type
_entity.pdbx_description
1 polymer ?
#
loop_
_entity_poly.entity_id
_entity_poly.type
_entity_poly.pdbx_seq_one_letter_code
_entity_poly.pdbx_strand_id
1 'polypeptide(L)'
;MGKDVIVALDFDINEKTLEFLDRFTEEKPFVKIGMELFYAEGPSIVREIRARGHKIFLDLKLHDIPNTVKKAMAALSALDVDLVNVHAAGTGAMMSAALAGLTRPDGTRPLLIAVTQLTSTDQDMLEKELWIEKPIAEVVMHYAEIASIVGLDGVVCSPLEAGAVHERCGKNFLTVTPGVRFADGDVGDQKRVTTPAKAKELGSDYIVVGRPITQAEDPVAAYRRCVAEFVG
;
A
#
# COMPACT_ATOMS: atom_id res chain seq x y z
N MET A 1 -9.33 9.67 9.03
CA MET A 1 -9.52 9.41 7.59
C MET A 1 -10.57 8.32 7.44
N GLY A 2 -11.37 8.34 6.36
CA GLY A 2 -12.34 7.28 6.10
C GLY A 2 -11.69 6.04 5.48
N LYS A 3 -12.39 4.90 5.52
CA LYS A 3 -12.00 3.68 4.81
C LYS A 3 -12.07 3.89 3.29
N ASP A 4 -11.14 3.28 2.52
CA ASP A 4 -11.14 3.37 1.06
C ASP A 4 -10.56 2.09 0.43
N VAL A 5 -10.91 1.85 -0.84
CA VAL A 5 -10.43 0.72 -1.64
C VAL A 5 -9.39 1.22 -2.63
N ILE A 6 -8.19 0.65 -2.56
CA ILE A 6 -7.08 0.94 -3.47
C ILE A 6 -7.00 -0.16 -4.53
N VAL A 7 -7.17 0.19 -5.80
CA VAL A 7 -7.07 -0.75 -6.92
C VAL A 7 -5.62 -0.88 -7.36
N ALA A 8 -5.05 -2.09 -7.29
CA ALA A 8 -3.69 -2.33 -7.75
C ALA A 8 -3.65 -2.45 -9.28
N LEU A 9 -2.96 -1.52 -9.93
CA LEU A 9 -2.75 -1.49 -11.37
C LEU A 9 -1.51 -2.33 -11.73
N ASP A 10 -1.64 -3.65 -11.59
CA ASP A 10 -0.57 -4.59 -11.92
C ASP A 10 -0.68 -4.97 -13.41
N PHE A 11 -0.42 -3.97 -14.28
CA PHE A 11 -0.36 -4.09 -15.75
C PHE A 11 1.07 -3.88 -16.22
N ASP A 12 1.41 -4.50 -17.34
CA ASP A 12 2.74 -4.50 -17.96
C ASP A 12 3.02 -3.27 -18.84
N ILE A 13 1.95 -2.59 -19.31
CA ILE A 13 2.05 -1.44 -20.22
C ILE A 13 1.02 -0.35 -19.93
N ASN A 14 1.34 0.86 -20.38
CA ASN A 14 0.51 2.05 -20.23
C ASN A 14 -0.88 1.90 -20.86
N GLU A 15 -0.96 1.44 -22.09
CA GLU A 15 -2.19 1.36 -22.86
C GLU A 15 -3.26 0.56 -22.12
N LYS A 16 -2.93 -0.64 -21.64
CA LYS A 16 -3.87 -1.48 -20.86
C LYS A 16 -4.31 -0.81 -19.55
N THR A 17 -3.38 -0.10 -18.92
CA THR A 17 -3.68 0.64 -17.69
C THR A 17 -4.69 1.73 -17.94
N LEU A 18 -4.51 2.52 -18.99
CA LEU A 18 -5.41 3.63 -19.31
C LEU A 18 -6.76 3.15 -19.82
N GLU A 19 -6.79 2.11 -20.68
CA GLU A 19 -8.04 1.46 -21.12
C GLU A 19 -8.85 0.94 -19.93
N PHE A 20 -8.19 0.34 -18.94
CA PHE A 20 -8.85 -0.10 -17.72
C PHE A 20 -9.44 1.10 -16.94
N LEU A 21 -8.68 2.17 -16.75
CA LEU A 21 -9.12 3.36 -16.01
C LEU A 21 -10.23 4.13 -16.74
N ASP A 22 -10.22 4.15 -18.07
CA ASP A 22 -11.24 4.82 -18.89
C ASP A 22 -12.63 4.15 -18.80
N ARG A 23 -12.72 2.90 -18.27
CA ARG A 23 -14.00 2.25 -17.91
C ARG A 23 -14.69 2.92 -16.71
N PHE A 24 -13.95 3.62 -15.84
CA PHE A 24 -14.46 4.31 -14.65
C PHE A 24 -14.85 5.75 -15.00
N THR A 25 -16.02 5.95 -15.58
CA THR A 25 -16.51 7.27 -16.04
C THR A 25 -17.08 8.11 -14.90
N GLU A 26 -17.76 7.47 -13.95
CA GLU A 26 -18.46 8.14 -12.85
C GLU A 26 -17.60 8.24 -11.59
N GLU A 27 -16.92 7.14 -11.24
CA GLU A 27 -16.03 7.09 -10.08
C GLU A 27 -14.57 7.23 -10.50
N LYS A 28 -13.75 7.72 -9.57
CA LYS A 28 -12.29 7.77 -9.73
C LYS A 28 -11.64 6.96 -8.61
N PRO A 29 -11.47 5.64 -8.78
CA PRO A 29 -10.83 4.80 -7.79
C PRO A 29 -9.49 5.35 -7.31
N PHE A 30 -9.19 5.20 -6.03
CA PHE A 30 -7.82 5.33 -5.54
C PHE A 30 -7.02 4.16 -6.11
N VAL A 31 -5.90 4.43 -6.76
CA VAL A 31 -5.13 3.40 -7.47
C VAL A 31 -3.71 3.26 -6.92
N LYS A 32 -3.17 2.05 -7.01
CA LYS A 32 -1.77 1.75 -6.67
C LYS A 32 -0.97 1.51 -7.95
N ILE A 33 0.09 2.29 -8.13
CA ILE A 33 1.10 2.05 -9.17
C ILE A 33 2.26 1.28 -8.50
N GLY A 34 2.44 0.03 -8.91
CA GLY A 34 3.52 -0.83 -8.41
C GLY A 34 4.83 -0.65 -9.18
N MET A 35 5.85 -1.42 -8.77
CA MET A 35 7.19 -1.38 -9.38
C MET A 35 7.16 -1.73 -10.86
N GLU A 36 6.41 -2.76 -11.27
CA GLU A 36 6.34 -3.22 -12.66
C GLU A 36 5.95 -2.07 -13.60
N LEU A 37 4.77 -1.49 -13.40
CA LEU A 37 4.27 -0.41 -14.23
C LEU A 37 5.15 0.85 -14.15
N PHE A 38 5.62 1.20 -12.95
CA PHE A 38 6.45 2.39 -12.79
C PHE A 38 7.83 2.25 -13.45
N TYR A 39 8.47 1.08 -13.39
CA TYR A 39 9.76 0.88 -14.02
C TYR A 39 9.66 0.71 -15.54
N ALA A 40 8.52 0.23 -16.04
CA ALA A 40 8.25 0.18 -17.48
C ALA A 40 8.02 1.59 -18.08
N GLU A 41 7.20 2.42 -17.42
CA GLU A 41 6.66 3.66 -17.99
C GLU A 41 7.26 4.95 -17.39
N GLY A 42 7.95 4.83 -16.25
CA GLY A 42 8.53 5.96 -15.56
C GLY A 42 7.49 6.93 -14.97
N PRO A 43 7.90 8.17 -14.65
CA PRO A 43 7.02 9.17 -14.04
C PRO A 43 5.87 9.66 -14.94
N SER A 44 5.89 9.36 -16.24
CA SER A 44 4.83 9.73 -17.19
C SER A 44 3.49 9.12 -16.82
N ILE A 45 3.46 7.83 -16.47
CA ILE A 45 2.23 7.14 -16.09
C ILE A 45 1.57 7.75 -14.84
N VAL A 46 2.37 8.24 -13.88
CA VAL A 46 1.85 8.92 -12.70
C VAL A 46 1.09 10.19 -13.09
N ARG A 47 1.66 11.00 -13.98
CA ARG A 47 1.03 12.23 -14.46
C ARG A 47 -0.25 11.96 -15.26
N GLU A 48 -0.24 10.94 -16.10
CA GLU A 48 -1.39 10.56 -16.91
C GLU A 48 -2.57 10.06 -16.06
N ILE A 49 -2.29 9.26 -15.03
CA ILE A 49 -3.29 8.78 -14.08
C ILE A 49 -3.80 9.95 -13.21
N ARG A 50 -2.91 10.82 -12.75
CA ARG A 50 -3.30 12.03 -12.00
C ARG A 50 -4.19 12.96 -12.84
N ALA A 51 -3.87 13.17 -14.12
CA ALA A 51 -4.68 14.00 -15.01
C ALA A 51 -6.10 13.46 -15.23
N ARG A 52 -6.34 12.17 -15.03
CA ARG A 52 -7.66 11.52 -15.04
C ARG A 52 -8.43 11.69 -13.70
N GLY A 53 -7.81 12.33 -12.70
CA GLY A 53 -8.45 12.65 -11.42
C GLY A 53 -8.34 11.56 -10.35
N HIS A 54 -7.54 10.52 -10.55
CA HIS A 54 -7.34 9.47 -9.58
C HIS A 54 -6.40 9.90 -8.44
N LYS A 55 -6.68 9.43 -7.21
CA LYS A 55 -5.69 9.39 -6.13
C LYS A 55 -4.67 8.28 -6.42
N ILE A 56 -3.43 8.49 -6.03
CA ILE A 56 -2.32 7.59 -6.37
C ILE A 56 -1.53 7.16 -5.13
N PHE A 57 -1.47 5.86 -4.90
CA PHE A 57 -0.48 5.22 -4.05
C PHE A 57 0.68 4.73 -4.92
N LEU A 58 1.84 5.37 -4.83
CA LEU A 58 3.05 4.94 -5.53
C LEU A 58 3.83 3.95 -4.66
N ASP A 59 3.69 2.65 -4.98
CA ASP A 59 4.12 1.51 -4.18
C ASP A 59 5.48 0.96 -4.65
N LEU A 60 6.57 1.71 -4.41
CA LEU A 60 7.93 1.37 -4.84
C LEU A 60 8.80 0.74 -3.74
N LYS A 61 8.32 0.74 -2.49
CA LYS A 61 8.95 0.07 -1.33
C LYS A 61 10.44 0.40 -1.18
N LEU A 62 10.79 1.69 -1.14
CA LEU A 62 12.19 2.12 -1.09
C LEU A 62 12.91 1.50 0.12
N HIS A 63 14.09 0.95 -0.15
CA HIS A 63 14.94 0.32 0.85
C HIS A 63 16.41 0.47 0.42
N ASP A 64 17.11 1.45 1.00
CA ASP A 64 18.51 1.77 0.73
C ASP A 64 19.07 2.56 1.91
N ILE A 65 20.33 2.96 1.86
CA ILE A 65 20.94 3.83 2.89
C ILE A 65 20.16 5.15 3.01
N PRO A 66 20.12 5.76 4.22
CA PRO A 66 19.25 6.91 4.50
C PRO A 66 19.35 8.06 3.51
N ASN A 67 20.56 8.42 3.07
CA ASN A 67 20.77 9.54 2.14
C ASN A 67 20.20 9.26 0.74
N THR A 68 20.30 8.02 0.25
CA THR A 68 19.73 7.61 -1.05
C THR A 68 18.20 7.68 -0.99
N VAL A 69 17.60 7.12 0.07
CA VAL A 69 16.14 7.15 0.25
C VAL A 69 15.63 8.57 0.40
N LYS A 70 16.33 9.45 1.16
CA LYS A 70 15.98 10.87 1.27
C LYS A 70 15.90 11.55 -0.09
N LYS A 71 16.91 11.36 -0.95
CA LYS A 71 16.94 11.97 -2.30
C LYS A 71 15.87 11.39 -3.22
N ALA A 72 15.63 10.08 -3.16
CA ALA A 72 14.58 9.43 -3.91
C ALA A 72 13.19 9.96 -3.50
N MET A 73 12.91 10.07 -2.20
CA MET A 73 11.66 10.63 -1.68
C MET A 73 11.45 12.10 -2.09
N ALA A 74 12.51 12.91 -2.13
CA ALA A 74 12.42 14.28 -2.64
C ALA A 74 12.02 14.30 -4.13
N ALA A 75 12.52 13.37 -4.94
CA ALA A 75 12.08 13.23 -6.33
C ALA A 75 10.61 12.78 -6.44
N LEU A 76 10.18 11.82 -5.60
CA LEU A 76 8.79 11.34 -5.58
C LEU A 76 7.81 12.42 -5.10
N SER A 77 8.22 13.30 -4.17
CA SER A 77 7.36 14.38 -3.66
C SER A 77 6.92 15.36 -4.75
N ALA A 78 7.65 15.41 -5.87
CA ALA A 78 7.32 16.25 -7.03
C ALA A 78 6.30 15.63 -7.99
N LEU A 79 5.91 14.37 -7.80
CA LEU A 79 5.01 13.64 -8.72
C LEU A 79 3.51 13.80 -8.40
N ASP A 80 3.14 14.63 -7.42
CA ASP A 80 1.74 14.84 -7.01
C ASP A 80 0.99 13.51 -6.74
N VAL A 81 1.58 12.67 -5.91
CA VAL A 81 0.98 11.43 -5.41
C VAL A 81 0.41 11.63 -4.01
N ASP A 82 -0.53 10.77 -3.59
CA ASP A 82 -1.20 10.89 -2.28
C ASP A 82 -0.54 10.05 -1.20
N LEU A 83 0.08 8.93 -1.59
CA LEU A 83 0.66 7.95 -0.68
C LEU A 83 1.93 7.34 -1.30
N VAL A 84 2.97 7.17 -0.50
CA VAL A 84 4.21 6.45 -0.86
C VAL A 84 4.64 5.51 0.26
N ASN A 85 5.57 4.61 -0.01
CA ASN A 85 6.07 3.71 1.03
C ASN A 85 7.57 3.46 0.99
N VAL A 86 8.05 2.93 2.12
CA VAL A 86 9.39 2.38 2.32
C VAL A 86 9.27 1.00 2.98
N HIS A 87 10.36 0.24 3.09
CA HIS A 87 10.42 -0.91 3.99
C HIS A 87 10.81 -0.50 5.41
N ALA A 88 10.09 -1.00 6.44
CA ALA A 88 10.43 -0.75 7.84
C ALA A 88 11.77 -1.39 8.25
N ALA A 89 12.14 -2.50 7.60
CA ALA A 89 13.44 -3.17 7.78
C ALA A 89 14.65 -2.27 7.47
N GLY A 90 14.46 -1.15 6.76
CA GLY A 90 15.50 -0.13 6.53
C GLY A 90 15.90 0.68 7.76
N THR A 91 15.29 0.41 8.91
CA THR A 91 15.52 1.06 10.21
C THR A 91 14.88 2.44 10.38
N GLY A 92 14.79 2.90 11.63
CA GLY A 92 14.26 4.24 11.96
C GLY A 92 15.04 5.38 11.30
N ALA A 93 16.37 5.23 11.15
CA ALA A 93 17.21 6.24 10.49
C ALA A 93 16.85 6.42 9.00
N MET A 94 16.59 5.32 8.28
CA MET A 94 16.17 5.38 6.87
C MET A 94 14.74 5.96 6.77
N MET A 95 13.81 5.53 7.61
CA MET A 95 12.44 6.04 7.63
C MET A 95 12.39 7.54 7.95
N SER A 96 13.19 8.01 8.91
CA SER A 96 13.32 9.44 9.25
C SER A 96 13.87 10.24 8.07
N ALA A 97 14.88 9.71 7.37
CA ALA A 97 15.45 10.32 6.19
C ALA A 97 14.43 10.37 5.03
N ALA A 98 13.62 9.32 4.86
CA ALA A 98 12.52 9.28 3.91
C ALA A 98 11.49 10.40 4.17
N LEU A 99 11.06 10.54 5.42
CA LEU A 99 10.11 11.58 5.84
C LEU A 99 10.66 12.99 5.56
N ALA A 100 11.93 13.23 5.93
CA ALA A 100 12.60 14.51 5.67
C ALA A 100 12.74 14.81 4.18
N GLY A 101 12.99 13.79 3.34
CA GLY A 101 13.09 13.97 1.89
C GLY A 101 11.73 14.22 1.22
N LEU A 102 10.68 13.59 1.72
CA LEU A 102 9.32 13.69 1.18
C LEU A 102 8.65 15.03 1.50
N THR A 103 9.03 15.65 2.63
CA THR A 103 8.44 16.92 3.09
C THR A 103 8.94 18.08 2.23
N ARG A 104 8.01 18.81 1.59
CA ARG A 104 8.28 19.98 0.76
C ARG A 104 8.65 21.20 1.63
N PRO A 105 9.24 22.26 1.03
CA PRO A 105 9.61 23.46 1.78
C PRO A 105 8.43 24.17 2.49
N ASP A 106 7.22 24.00 1.96
CA ASP A 106 5.98 24.53 2.56
C ASP A 106 5.40 23.65 3.69
N GLY A 107 6.06 22.55 4.02
CA GLY A 107 5.64 21.58 5.03
C GLY A 107 4.64 20.54 4.52
N THR A 108 4.15 20.63 3.29
CA THR A 108 3.23 19.62 2.71
C THR A 108 3.99 18.38 2.27
N ARG A 109 3.33 17.24 2.26
CA ARG A 109 3.84 15.97 1.73
C ARG A 109 2.73 14.97 1.45
N PRO A 110 2.96 13.98 0.59
CA PRO A 110 2.16 12.76 0.55
C PRO A 110 2.20 12.01 1.88
N LEU A 111 1.25 11.13 2.12
CA LEU A 111 1.35 10.17 3.23
C LEU A 111 2.54 9.23 3.01
N LEU A 112 3.25 8.90 4.09
CA LEU A 112 4.37 7.96 4.09
C LEU A 112 4.07 6.80 5.01
N ILE A 113 4.05 5.58 4.48
CA ILE A 113 3.83 4.36 5.25
C ILE A 113 5.02 3.39 5.12
N ALA A 114 5.16 2.47 6.07
CA ALA A 114 6.21 1.48 6.02
C ALA A 114 5.66 0.07 5.82
N VAL A 115 6.24 -0.71 4.91
CA VAL A 115 5.95 -2.15 4.79
C VAL A 115 6.60 -2.88 5.95
N THR A 116 5.81 -3.58 6.77
CA THR A 116 6.29 -4.36 7.92
C THR A 116 6.93 -5.66 7.45
N GLN A 117 6.13 -6.69 7.19
CA GLN A 117 6.54 -7.91 6.51
C GLN A 117 5.62 -8.16 5.32
N LEU A 118 6.18 -8.72 4.24
CA LEU A 118 5.39 -9.07 3.07
C LEU A 118 4.37 -10.16 3.43
N THR A 119 3.18 -10.11 2.85
CA THR A 119 2.14 -11.12 3.10
C THR A 119 2.49 -12.51 2.56
N SER A 120 3.53 -12.62 1.74
CA SER A 120 4.13 -13.86 1.27
C SER A 120 5.14 -14.47 2.26
N THR A 121 5.67 -13.67 3.21
CA THR A 121 6.60 -14.15 4.24
C THR A 121 5.84 -14.93 5.31
N ASP A 122 6.28 -16.16 5.56
CA ASP A 122 5.83 -17.00 6.67
C ASP A 122 6.88 -17.09 7.77
N GLN A 123 6.57 -17.82 8.86
CA GLN A 123 7.46 -17.97 10.01
C GLN A 123 8.77 -18.68 9.63
N ASP A 124 8.70 -19.70 8.78
CA ASP A 124 9.86 -20.46 8.33
C ASP A 124 10.87 -19.59 7.54
N MET A 125 10.36 -18.76 6.63
CA MET A 125 11.18 -17.79 5.88
C MET A 125 11.79 -16.75 6.80
N LEU A 126 11.02 -16.26 7.79
CA LEU A 126 11.50 -15.27 8.76
C LEU A 126 12.69 -15.82 9.56
N GLU A 127 12.60 -17.06 10.03
CA GLU A 127 13.64 -17.70 10.84
C GLU A 127 14.83 -18.16 10.00
N LYS A 128 14.57 -18.87 8.89
CA LYS A 128 15.62 -19.57 8.13
C LYS A 128 16.36 -18.69 7.14
N GLU A 129 15.66 -17.70 6.54
CA GLU A 129 16.21 -16.86 5.47
C GLU A 129 16.55 -15.45 5.96
N LEU A 130 15.71 -14.87 6.84
CA LEU A 130 15.93 -13.54 7.41
C LEU A 130 16.66 -13.57 8.77
N TRP A 131 16.84 -14.75 9.36
CA TRP A 131 17.50 -14.96 10.64
C TRP A 131 16.87 -14.18 11.81
N ILE A 132 15.56 -14.05 11.79
CA ILE A 132 14.81 -13.37 12.84
C ILE A 132 14.08 -14.44 13.67
N GLU A 133 14.63 -14.78 14.83
CA GLU A 133 14.12 -15.81 15.75
C GLU A 133 13.01 -15.25 16.66
N LYS A 134 12.01 -14.60 16.05
CA LYS A 134 10.85 -14.04 16.73
C LYS A 134 9.58 -14.42 16.00
N PRO A 135 8.42 -14.56 16.70
CA PRO A 135 7.13 -14.71 16.04
C PRO A 135 6.89 -13.57 15.06
N ILE A 136 6.41 -13.90 13.85
CA ILE A 136 6.17 -12.90 12.80
C ILE A 136 5.26 -11.75 13.26
N ALA A 137 4.27 -12.05 14.11
CA ALA A 137 3.39 -11.04 14.68
C ALA A 137 4.16 -10.03 15.58
N GLU A 138 5.14 -10.48 16.36
CA GLU A 138 5.98 -9.60 17.17
C GLU A 138 6.86 -8.71 16.30
N VAL A 139 7.42 -9.26 15.21
CA VAL A 139 8.24 -8.51 14.26
C VAL A 139 7.43 -7.43 13.55
N VAL A 140 6.21 -7.76 13.12
CA VAL A 140 5.27 -6.80 12.50
C VAL A 140 4.95 -5.66 13.47
N MET A 141 4.62 -5.98 14.73
CA MET A 141 4.34 -4.96 15.75
C MET A 141 5.55 -4.08 16.04
N HIS A 142 6.74 -4.67 16.17
CA HIS A 142 7.98 -3.93 16.38
C HIS A 142 8.26 -2.94 15.24
N TYR A 143 8.10 -3.36 13.99
CA TYR A 143 8.26 -2.48 12.83
C TYR A 143 7.20 -1.36 12.79
N ALA A 144 5.95 -1.68 13.14
CA ALA A 144 4.90 -0.67 13.22
C ALA A 144 5.19 0.38 14.30
N GLU A 145 5.67 -0.04 15.47
CA GLU A 145 6.07 0.87 16.55
C GLU A 145 7.19 1.81 16.13
N ILE A 146 8.27 1.28 15.50
CA ILE A 146 9.37 2.12 15.02
C ILE A 146 8.86 3.14 13.99
N ALA A 147 8.03 2.71 13.04
CA ALA A 147 7.44 3.60 12.04
C ALA A 147 6.59 4.71 12.70
N SER A 148 5.79 4.36 13.70
CA SER A 148 4.99 5.32 14.48
C SER A 148 5.86 6.30 15.27
N ILE A 149 6.90 5.82 15.97
CA ILE A 149 7.84 6.66 16.72
C ILE A 149 8.57 7.66 15.81
N VAL A 150 8.93 7.24 14.60
CA VAL A 150 9.59 8.10 13.59
C VAL A 150 8.62 9.15 13.04
N GLY A 151 7.32 8.97 13.18
CA GLY A 151 6.29 9.90 12.71
C GLY A 151 5.78 9.60 11.30
N LEU A 152 5.87 8.36 10.84
CA LEU A 152 5.18 7.92 9.62
C LEU A 152 3.67 7.90 9.85
N ASP A 153 2.90 7.92 8.75
CA ASP A 153 1.44 7.99 8.81
C ASP A 153 0.77 6.62 9.01
N GLY A 154 1.50 5.53 8.79
CA GLY A 154 0.97 4.18 8.93
C GLY A 154 1.89 3.08 8.42
N VAL A 155 1.32 1.90 8.24
CA VAL A 155 2.03 0.71 7.75
C VAL A 155 1.23 -0.07 6.70
N VAL A 156 1.95 -0.86 5.90
CA VAL A 156 1.40 -1.99 5.16
C VAL A 156 1.54 -3.23 6.03
N CYS A 157 0.43 -3.90 6.32
CA CYS A 157 0.38 -5.12 7.13
C CYS A 157 -0.74 -6.05 6.62
N SER A 158 -0.84 -7.25 7.18
CA SER A 158 -1.99 -8.13 6.91
C SER A 158 -3.27 -7.56 7.54
N PRO A 159 -4.46 -7.77 6.95
CA PRO A 159 -5.72 -7.46 7.63
C PRO A 159 -5.82 -8.07 9.04
N LEU A 160 -5.23 -9.26 9.24
CA LEU A 160 -5.22 -9.95 10.55
C LEU A 160 -4.44 -9.20 11.64
N GLU A 161 -3.58 -8.26 11.24
CA GLU A 161 -2.70 -7.49 12.13
C GLU A 161 -3.24 -6.07 12.40
N ALA A 162 -4.22 -5.60 11.60
CA ALA A 162 -4.68 -4.21 11.62
C ALA A 162 -5.20 -3.76 13.00
N GLY A 163 -6.00 -4.58 13.67
CA GLY A 163 -6.50 -4.27 15.01
C GLY A 163 -5.39 -4.12 16.04
N ALA A 164 -4.41 -5.03 16.04
CA ALA A 164 -3.26 -4.97 16.95
C ALA A 164 -2.35 -3.75 16.68
N VAL A 165 -2.19 -3.36 15.40
CA VAL A 165 -1.46 -2.13 15.02
C VAL A 165 -2.17 -0.90 15.61
N HIS A 166 -3.50 -0.80 15.52
CA HIS A 166 -4.25 0.31 16.10
C HIS A 166 -4.20 0.34 17.62
N GLU A 167 -4.22 -0.82 18.27
CA GLU A 167 -4.08 -0.90 19.74
C GLU A 167 -2.71 -0.41 20.19
N ARG A 168 -1.65 -0.71 19.42
CA ARG A 168 -0.27 -0.41 19.78
C ARG A 168 0.19 0.98 19.36
N CYS A 169 -0.19 1.42 18.16
CA CYS A 169 0.28 2.67 17.55
C CYS A 169 -0.75 3.80 17.57
N GLY A 170 -1.99 3.49 18.01
CA GLY A 170 -3.09 4.45 18.04
C GLY A 170 -4.00 4.38 16.81
N LYS A 171 -5.28 4.74 16.99
CA LYS A 171 -6.34 4.64 16.00
C LYS A 171 -6.15 5.50 14.73
N ASN A 172 -5.28 6.51 14.81
CA ASN A 172 -4.98 7.39 13.67
C ASN A 172 -3.78 6.90 12.85
N PHE A 173 -3.08 5.86 13.30
CA PHE A 173 -1.97 5.27 12.57
C PHE A 173 -2.52 4.29 11.53
N LEU A 174 -2.37 4.64 10.24
CA LEU A 174 -3.07 3.98 9.14
C LEU A 174 -2.59 2.55 8.90
N THR A 175 -3.54 1.69 8.57
CA THR A 175 -3.28 0.33 8.10
C THR A 175 -3.71 0.18 6.64
N VAL A 176 -2.77 -0.14 5.76
CA VAL A 176 -2.99 -0.44 4.35
C VAL A 176 -2.78 -1.94 4.15
N THR A 177 -3.83 -2.66 3.80
CA THR A 177 -3.84 -4.12 3.88
C THR A 177 -4.08 -4.78 2.52
N PRO A 178 -3.05 -5.40 1.91
CA PRO A 178 -3.19 -6.23 0.72
C PRO A 178 -3.68 -7.64 1.06
N GLY A 179 -3.82 -8.50 0.03
CA GLY A 179 -4.24 -9.89 0.23
C GLY A 179 -5.75 -10.05 0.39
N VAL A 180 -6.53 -9.14 -0.19
CA VAL A 180 -7.99 -9.17 -0.12
C VAL A 180 -8.57 -9.82 -1.38
N ARG A 181 -9.52 -10.73 -1.19
CA ARG A 181 -10.23 -11.47 -2.25
C ARG A 181 -11.71 -11.54 -1.92
N PHE A 182 -12.56 -11.65 -2.92
CA PHE A 182 -13.96 -11.99 -2.68
C PHE A 182 -14.09 -13.42 -2.15
N ALA A 183 -15.16 -13.71 -1.41
CA ALA A 183 -15.39 -15.03 -0.82
C ALA A 183 -15.56 -16.15 -1.87
N ASP A 184 -16.02 -15.79 -3.06
CA ASP A 184 -16.22 -16.64 -4.24
C ASP A 184 -15.04 -16.61 -5.24
N GLY A 185 -13.92 -15.95 -4.87
CA GLY A 185 -12.78 -15.74 -5.75
C GLY A 185 -11.60 -16.70 -5.51
N ASP A 186 -10.65 -16.73 -6.47
CA ASP A 186 -9.42 -17.51 -6.37
C ASP A 186 -8.42 -16.86 -5.36
N VAL A 187 -7.82 -17.70 -4.52
CA VAL A 187 -6.81 -17.29 -3.51
C VAL A 187 -5.50 -16.87 -4.16
N GLY A 188 -5.10 -17.51 -5.27
CA GLY A 188 -3.86 -17.24 -6.01
C GLY A 188 -2.60 -17.45 -5.15
N ASP A 189 -1.63 -16.55 -5.29
CA ASP A 189 -0.30 -16.57 -4.65
C ASP A 189 -0.27 -16.03 -3.21
N GLN A 190 -1.41 -15.58 -2.65
CA GLN A 190 -1.47 -15.02 -1.31
C GLN A 190 -1.68 -16.10 -0.24
N LYS A 191 -0.82 -16.10 0.80
CA LYS A 191 -0.91 -17.06 1.92
C LYS A 191 -1.87 -16.60 3.04
N ARG A 192 -2.06 -15.29 3.21
CA ARG A 192 -2.87 -14.66 4.27
C ARG A 192 -3.99 -13.84 3.65
N VAL A 193 -5.06 -14.52 3.19
CA VAL A 193 -6.18 -13.92 2.45
C VAL A 193 -7.36 -13.63 3.37
N THR A 194 -8.06 -12.54 3.09
CA THR A 194 -9.34 -12.20 3.75
C THR A 194 -10.32 -11.54 2.77
N THR A 195 -11.61 -11.44 3.15
CA THR A 195 -12.61 -10.74 2.33
C THR A 195 -12.65 -9.25 2.66
N PRO A 196 -13.20 -8.39 1.77
CA PRO A 196 -13.39 -6.97 2.05
C PRO A 196 -14.19 -6.75 3.35
N ALA A 197 -15.31 -7.44 3.53
CA ALA A 197 -16.12 -7.36 4.75
C ALA A 197 -15.32 -7.76 6.00
N LYS A 198 -14.54 -8.84 5.91
CA LYS A 198 -13.71 -9.28 7.04
C LYS A 198 -12.57 -8.31 7.35
N ALA A 199 -11.91 -7.71 6.34
CA ALA A 199 -10.91 -6.67 6.53
C ALA A 199 -11.51 -5.43 7.22
N LYS A 200 -12.77 -5.06 6.91
CA LYS A 200 -13.53 -4.02 7.59
C LYS A 200 -13.70 -4.34 9.09
N GLU A 201 -14.16 -5.56 9.42
CA GLU A 201 -14.35 -6.01 10.81
C GLU A 201 -13.02 -6.02 11.60
N LEU A 202 -11.92 -6.42 10.95
CA LEU A 202 -10.58 -6.48 11.55
C LEU A 202 -9.95 -5.10 11.74
N GLY A 203 -10.57 -4.05 11.20
CA GLY A 203 -10.15 -2.68 11.44
C GLY A 203 -9.19 -2.09 10.38
N SER A 204 -9.05 -2.70 9.20
CA SER A 204 -8.27 -2.10 8.11
C SER A 204 -8.82 -0.71 7.73
N ASP A 205 -7.93 0.26 7.46
CA ASP A 205 -8.31 1.60 6.96
C ASP A 205 -8.37 1.61 5.44
N TYR A 206 -7.40 0.99 4.79
CA TYR A 206 -7.34 0.81 3.34
C TYR A 206 -7.13 -0.65 3.00
N ILE A 207 -7.84 -1.14 1.99
CA ILE A 207 -7.56 -2.45 1.39
C ILE A 207 -6.97 -2.27 -0.01
N VAL A 208 -6.01 -3.12 -0.37
CA VAL A 208 -5.43 -3.14 -1.73
C VAL A 208 -5.93 -4.37 -2.46
N VAL A 209 -6.65 -4.16 -3.56
CA VAL A 209 -7.29 -5.21 -4.36
C VAL A 209 -6.81 -5.10 -5.81
N GLY A 210 -6.20 -6.17 -6.32
CA GLY A 210 -5.74 -6.26 -7.72
C GLY A 210 -6.67 -7.12 -8.56
N ARG A 211 -6.24 -8.34 -8.90
CA ARG A 211 -6.93 -9.30 -9.80
C ARG A 211 -8.44 -9.42 -9.61
N PRO A 212 -9.01 -9.45 -8.40
CA PRO A 212 -10.47 -9.50 -8.24
C PRO A 212 -11.24 -8.35 -8.90
N ILE A 213 -10.57 -7.23 -9.15
CA ILE A 213 -11.13 -6.07 -9.87
C ILE A 213 -10.56 -6.00 -11.29
N THR A 214 -9.22 -6.08 -11.44
CA THR A 214 -8.56 -5.82 -12.73
C THR A 214 -8.81 -6.92 -13.77
N GLN A 215 -9.10 -8.15 -13.33
CA GLN A 215 -9.39 -9.29 -14.20
C GLN A 215 -10.88 -9.68 -14.20
N ALA A 216 -11.74 -8.90 -13.55
CA ALA A 216 -13.19 -9.13 -13.61
C ALA A 216 -13.73 -8.82 -15.01
N GLU A 217 -14.76 -9.54 -15.43
CA GLU A 217 -15.49 -9.26 -16.67
C GLU A 217 -16.05 -7.83 -16.67
N ASP A 218 -16.62 -7.41 -15.53
CA ASP A 218 -16.99 -6.03 -15.25
C ASP A 218 -16.22 -5.47 -14.05
N PRO A 219 -15.07 -4.79 -14.28
CA PRO A 219 -14.27 -4.22 -13.20
C PRO A 219 -14.98 -3.10 -12.44
N VAL A 220 -15.90 -2.35 -13.07
CA VAL A 220 -16.64 -1.28 -12.39
C VAL A 220 -17.60 -1.90 -11.38
N ALA A 221 -18.35 -2.92 -11.75
CA ALA A 221 -19.22 -3.67 -10.84
C ALA A 221 -18.43 -4.35 -9.72
N ALA A 222 -17.28 -4.96 -10.04
CA ALA A 222 -16.40 -5.56 -9.03
C ALA A 222 -15.84 -4.52 -8.03
N TYR A 223 -15.44 -3.35 -8.50
CA TYR A 223 -15.00 -2.25 -7.64
C TYR A 223 -16.14 -1.77 -6.72
N ARG A 224 -17.33 -1.51 -7.27
CA ARG A 224 -18.51 -1.10 -6.49
C ARG A 224 -18.89 -2.12 -5.43
N ARG A 225 -18.85 -3.43 -5.77
CA ARG A 225 -19.04 -4.51 -4.81
C ARG A 225 -18.01 -4.43 -3.68
N CYS A 226 -16.74 -4.28 -4.02
CA CYS A 226 -15.67 -4.18 -3.04
C CYS A 226 -15.86 -2.97 -2.09
N VAL A 227 -16.22 -1.81 -2.64
CA VAL A 227 -16.53 -0.60 -1.85
C VAL A 227 -17.73 -0.84 -0.93
N ALA A 228 -18.82 -1.44 -1.43
CA ALA A 228 -20.00 -1.74 -0.62
C ALA A 228 -19.68 -2.71 0.54
N GLU A 229 -18.87 -3.75 0.31
CA GLU A 229 -18.49 -4.71 1.35
C GLU A 229 -17.49 -4.10 2.37
N PHE A 230 -16.60 -3.21 1.96
CA PHE A 230 -15.55 -2.67 2.82
C PHE A 230 -15.90 -1.33 3.47
N VAL A 231 -16.41 -0.39 2.69
CA VAL A 231 -16.74 0.96 3.20
C VAL A 231 -18.16 0.96 3.81
N GLY A 232 -19.12 0.35 3.14
CA GLY A 232 -20.49 0.13 3.61
C GLY A 232 -21.43 1.17 3.16
#